data_afe92ba728658fba0308b3a41ea60b30
#
_entry.id   afe92ba728658fba0308b3a41ea60b30
#
_cell.length_a   1.000
_cell.length_b   1.000
_cell.length_c   1.000
_cell.angle_alpha   90.00
_cell.angle_beta   90.00
_cell.angle_gamma   90.00
#
_symmetry.space_group_name_H-M   'P 1'
#
loop_
_entity.id
_entity.type
_entity.pdbx_description
1 polymer ?
#
loop_
_entity_poly.entity_id
_entity_poly.type
_entity_poly.pdbx_seq_one_letter_code
_entity_poly.pdbx_strand_id
1 'polypeptide(L)'
;MFSPELHTSLAGITVVNFAINVPGPLAAQHLGQLGARVIKVEPPTGDPLGSFGRPWYEAMSAGHEIIQADLKSDEGRAQLSSLIDEADVVITSVRPSALERMGLAGLHERPNGPVHIDIVGDTEAPETPGHDPVSYTH
;
A
#
# COMPACT_ATOMS: atom_id res chain seq x y z
N MET A 1 -16.23 -2.73 17.61
CA MET A 1 -15.09 -2.82 18.53
C MET A 1 -14.44 -4.18 18.41
N PHE A 2 -13.13 -4.22 18.22
CA PHE A 2 -12.41 -5.49 18.11
C PHE A 2 -12.12 -6.06 19.50
N SER A 3 -12.20 -7.39 19.65
CA SER A 3 -11.74 -8.07 20.85
C SER A 3 -10.20 -8.00 20.94
N PRO A 4 -9.60 -8.14 22.13
CA PRO A 4 -8.14 -8.16 22.26
C PRO A 4 -7.47 -9.24 21.40
N GLU A 5 -8.13 -10.37 21.20
CA GLU A 5 -7.63 -11.46 20.34
C GLU A 5 -7.55 -11.05 18.88
N LEU A 6 -8.53 -10.26 18.40
CA LEU A 6 -8.50 -9.74 17.03
C LEU A 6 -7.40 -8.70 16.84
N HIS A 7 -7.10 -7.87 17.86
CA HIS A 7 -6.04 -6.88 17.77
C HIS A 7 -4.65 -7.48 17.59
N THR A 8 -4.46 -8.74 17.90
CA THR A 8 -3.19 -9.45 17.73
C THR A 8 -3.23 -10.55 16.70
N SER A 9 -4.33 -10.68 15.95
CA SER A 9 -4.51 -11.77 14.99
C SER A 9 -3.47 -11.75 13.87
N LEU A 10 -2.92 -10.58 13.54
CA LEU A 10 -1.87 -10.41 12.54
C LEU A 10 -0.51 -10.08 13.17
N ALA A 11 -0.31 -10.38 14.45
CA ALA A 11 1.00 -10.21 15.07
C ALA A 11 2.06 -11.04 14.32
N GLY A 12 3.20 -10.42 14.03
CA GLY A 12 4.27 -11.05 13.26
C GLY A 12 4.12 -10.91 11.74
N ILE A 13 3.02 -10.35 11.25
CA ILE A 13 2.80 -10.09 9.83
C ILE A 13 3.34 -8.70 9.48
N THR A 14 4.12 -8.62 8.40
CA THR A 14 4.65 -7.34 7.88
C THR A 14 3.91 -6.98 6.60
N VAL A 15 3.33 -5.79 6.59
CA VAL A 15 2.61 -5.21 5.45
C VAL A 15 3.43 -4.06 4.88
N VAL A 16 3.68 -4.09 3.58
CA VAL A 16 4.32 -2.98 2.86
C VAL A 16 3.25 -2.33 1.99
N ASN A 17 2.97 -1.07 2.25
CA ASN A 17 1.91 -0.31 1.59
C ASN A 17 2.51 0.72 0.64
N PHE A 18 2.31 0.53 -0.66
CA PHE A 18 2.71 1.48 -1.72
C PHE A 18 1.55 2.37 -2.16
N ALA A 19 0.36 2.15 -1.62
CA ALA A 19 -0.81 2.93 -1.99
C ALA A 19 -0.78 4.30 -1.32
N ILE A 20 -1.34 5.28 -2.00
CA ILE A 20 -1.48 6.65 -1.52
C ILE A 20 -2.96 7.04 -1.50
N ASN A 21 -3.24 8.22 -0.96
CA ASN A 21 -4.60 8.75 -0.77
C ASN A 21 -5.41 7.92 0.23
N VAL A 22 -6.56 7.38 -0.12
CA VAL A 22 -7.50 6.81 0.86
C VAL A 22 -7.62 5.29 0.83
N PRO A 23 -7.98 4.64 -0.29
CA PRO A 23 -8.36 3.22 -0.22
C PRO A 23 -7.27 2.30 0.30
N GLY A 24 -6.07 2.40 -0.23
CA GLY A 24 -4.94 1.57 0.19
C GLY A 24 -4.49 1.87 1.61
N PRO A 25 -4.24 3.14 1.97
CA PRO A 25 -3.91 3.50 3.34
C PRO A 25 -4.97 3.11 4.36
N LEU A 26 -6.24 3.16 4.00
CA LEU A 26 -7.31 2.71 4.89
C LEU A 26 -7.25 1.18 5.11
N ALA A 27 -7.02 0.41 4.05
CA ALA A 27 -6.82 -1.03 4.17
C ALA A 27 -5.61 -1.35 5.05
N ALA A 28 -4.50 -0.63 4.86
CA ALA A 28 -3.31 -0.79 5.68
C ALA A 28 -3.57 -0.45 7.15
N GLN A 29 -4.38 0.59 7.43
CA GLN A 29 -4.79 0.94 8.78
C GLN A 29 -5.52 -0.22 9.45
N HIS A 30 -6.46 -0.85 8.76
CA HIS A 30 -7.18 -2.00 9.29
C HIS A 30 -6.24 -3.15 9.64
N LEU A 31 -5.29 -3.47 8.77
CA LEU A 31 -4.32 -4.53 9.05
C LEU A 31 -3.43 -4.18 10.24
N GLY A 32 -3.02 -2.93 10.37
CA GLY A 32 -2.26 -2.45 11.52
C GLY A 32 -3.05 -2.56 12.83
N GLN A 33 -4.35 -2.26 12.81
CA GLN A 33 -5.22 -2.40 13.96
C GLN A 33 -5.38 -3.86 14.40
N LEU A 34 -5.16 -4.80 13.49
CA LEU A 34 -5.18 -6.24 13.79
C LEU A 34 -3.81 -6.77 14.25
N GLY A 35 -2.83 -5.90 14.42
CA GLY A 35 -1.52 -6.25 14.97
C GLY A 35 -0.39 -6.33 13.95
N ALA A 36 -0.64 -6.12 12.67
CA ALA A 36 0.41 -6.14 11.65
C ALA A 36 1.37 -4.96 11.80
N ARG A 37 2.63 -5.19 11.47
CA ARG A 37 3.62 -4.12 11.28
C ARG A 37 3.38 -3.53 9.89
N VAL A 38 3.14 -2.23 9.79
CA VAL A 38 2.88 -1.58 8.51
C VAL A 38 4.01 -0.62 8.17
N ILE A 39 4.57 -0.79 6.98
CA ILE A 39 5.59 0.09 6.40
C ILE A 39 4.95 0.77 5.19
N LYS A 40 4.80 2.09 5.24
CA LYS A 40 4.28 2.88 4.13
C LYS A 40 5.44 3.43 3.32
N VAL A 41 5.44 3.14 2.01
CA VAL A 41 6.43 3.67 1.08
C VAL A 41 5.78 4.78 0.27
N GLU A 42 6.31 5.99 0.40
CA GLU A 42 5.82 7.18 -0.31
C GLU A 42 6.84 7.61 -1.37
N PRO A 43 6.36 8.23 -2.47
CA PRO A 43 7.28 8.89 -3.40
C PRO A 43 8.01 10.06 -2.70
N PRO A 44 9.12 10.57 -3.27
CA PRO A 44 9.85 11.69 -2.67
C PRO A 44 8.98 12.93 -2.41
N THR A 45 7.92 13.12 -3.19
CA THR A 45 6.95 14.21 -3.02
C THR A 45 5.96 13.97 -1.89
N GLY A 46 5.95 12.77 -1.30
CA GLY A 46 5.02 12.39 -0.24
C GLY A 46 3.66 11.95 -0.77
N ASP A 47 2.76 11.65 0.17
CA ASP A 47 1.38 11.30 -0.16
C ASP A 47 0.56 12.58 -0.34
N PRO A 48 -0.14 12.76 -1.47
CA PRO A 48 -0.97 13.95 -1.70
C PRO A 48 -2.00 14.20 -0.60
N LEU A 49 -2.51 13.15 0.03
CA LEU A 49 -3.46 13.30 1.14
C LEU A 49 -2.87 14.09 2.31
N GLY A 50 -1.55 14.03 2.51
CA GLY A 50 -0.87 14.82 3.52
C GLY A 50 -1.00 16.33 3.32
N SER A 51 -1.25 16.77 2.08
CA SER A 51 -1.40 18.19 1.74
C SER A 51 -2.84 18.68 1.85
N PHE A 52 -3.83 17.89 1.43
CA PHE A 52 -5.22 18.34 1.39
C PHE A 52 -6.12 17.69 2.42
N GLY A 53 -5.71 16.59 3.03
CA GLY A 53 -6.47 15.88 4.06
C GLY A 53 -5.59 15.48 5.23
N ARG A 54 -4.79 16.41 5.76
CA ARG A 54 -3.79 16.15 6.79
C ARG A 54 -4.29 15.35 7.99
N PRO A 55 -5.44 15.70 8.60
CA PRO A 55 -5.95 14.91 9.72
C PRO A 55 -6.23 13.46 9.35
N TRP A 56 -6.73 13.22 8.15
CA TRP A 56 -6.98 11.87 7.64
C TRP A 56 -5.69 11.10 7.42
N TYR A 57 -4.72 11.76 6.78
CA TYR A 57 -3.40 11.19 6.57
C TYR A 57 -2.77 10.74 7.89
N GLU A 58 -2.78 11.61 8.88
CA GLU A 58 -2.20 11.31 10.19
C GLU A 58 -2.95 10.18 10.90
N ALA A 59 -4.27 10.16 10.82
CA ALA A 59 -5.07 9.11 11.44
C ALA A 59 -4.81 7.74 10.80
N MET A 60 -4.76 7.68 9.47
CA MET A 60 -4.54 6.42 8.76
C MET A 60 -3.10 5.91 8.88
N SER A 61 -2.13 6.79 9.06
CA SER A 61 -0.73 6.40 9.15
C SER A 61 -0.20 6.31 10.58
N ALA A 62 -1.06 6.53 11.57
CA ALA A 62 -0.67 6.44 12.97
C ALA A 62 -0.11 5.04 13.30
N GLY A 63 1.09 4.99 13.87
CA GLY A 63 1.76 3.74 14.19
C GLY A 63 2.45 3.05 13.00
N HIS A 64 2.35 3.61 11.80
CA HIS A 64 3.03 3.09 10.62
C HIS A 64 4.43 3.67 10.50
N GLU A 65 5.37 2.87 9.98
CA GLU A 65 6.68 3.36 9.57
C GLU A 65 6.53 3.97 8.18
N ILE A 66 7.02 5.20 8.00
CA ILE A 66 6.92 5.90 6.71
C ILE A 66 8.31 6.04 6.13
N ILE A 67 8.49 5.54 4.90
CA ILE A 67 9.74 5.57 4.15
C ILE A 67 9.47 6.31 2.85
N GLN A 68 10.36 7.22 2.46
CA GLN A 68 10.32 7.82 1.13
C GLN A 68 11.35 7.11 0.23
N ALA A 69 10.91 6.71 -0.95
CA ALA A 69 11.77 6.05 -1.93
C ALA A 69 11.42 6.52 -3.35
N ASP A 70 12.43 6.86 -4.11
CA ASP A 70 12.27 7.17 -5.52
C ASP A 70 12.35 5.88 -6.34
N LEU A 71 11.19 5.35 -6.73
CA LEU A 71 11.09 4.09 -7.47
C LEU A 71 11.54 4.22 -8.93
N LYS A 72 11.90 5.42 -9.37
CA LYS A 72 12.52 5.65 -10.68
C LYS A 72 14.05 5.49 -10.63
N SER A 73 14.62 5.51 -9.43
CA SER A 73 16.08 5.33 -9.24
C SER A 73 16.41 3.86 -8.97
N ASP A 74 17.64 3.46 -9.30
CA ASP A 74 18.12 2.11 -9.01
C ASP A 74 18.22 1.86 -7.51
N GLU A 75 18.63 2.87 -6.74
CA GLU A 75 18.71 2.79 -5.27
C GLU A 75 17.32 2.58 -4.64
N GLY A 76 16.33 3.34 -5.10
CA GLY A 76 14.96 3.22 -4.62
C GLY A 76 14.36 1.86 -4.94
N ARG A 77 14.62 1.33 -6.14
CA ARG A 77 14.17 -0.01 -6.51
C ARG A 77 14.85 -1.11 -5.72
N ALA A 78 16.14 -0.96 -5.40
CA ALA A 78 16.86 -1.91 -4.56
C ALA A 78 16.30 -1.90 -3.12
N GLN A 79 16.03 -0.73 -2.58
CA GLN A 79 15.38 -0.59 -1.26
C GLN A 79 14.01 -1.25 -1.25
N LEU A 80 13.23 -1.03 -2.29
CA LEU A 80 11.93 -1.65 -2.48
C LEU A 80 12.02 -3.17 -2.51
N SER A 81 12.96 -3.72 -3.26
CA SER A 81 13.16 -5.16 -3.38
C SER A 81 13.44 -5.80 -2.03
N SER A 82 14.28 -5.16 -1.22
CA SER A 82 14.57 -5.63 0.14
C SER A 82 13.34 -5.63 1.03
N LEU A 83 12.50 -4.60 0.92
CA LEU A 83 11.25 -4.53 1.69
C LEU A 83 10.27 -5.63 1.28
N ILE A 84 10.17 -5.90 -0.02
CA ILE A 84 9.27 -6.94 -0.53
C ILE A 84 9.73 -8.32 -0.10
N ASP A 85 11.03 -8.57 -0.04
CA ASP A 85 11.56 -9.85 0.42
C ASP A 85 11.16 -10.15 1.88
N GLU A 86 10.98 -9.13 2.68
CA GLU A 86 10.56 -9.24 4.09
C GLU A 86 9.04 -9.17 4.27
N ALA A 87 8.30 -8.76 3.24
CA ALA A 87 6.86 -8.53 3.35
C ALA A 87 6.07 -9.83 3.30
N ASP A 88 5.03 -9.89 4.13
CA ASP A 88 4.01 -10.93 4.06
C ASP A 88 2.82 -10.48 3.20
N VAL A 89 2.58 -9.16 3.17
CA VAL A 89 1.50 -8.56 2.38
C VAL A 89 2.03 -7.29 1.71
N VAL A 90 1.69 -7.09 0.45
CA VAL A 90 2.00 -5.87 -0.31
C VAL A 90 0.68 -5.27 -0.80
N ILE A 91 0.48 -3.98 -0.54
CA ILE A 91 -0.70 -3.24 -0.99
C ILE A 91 -0.28 -2.24 -2.06
N THR A 92 -0.95 -2.25 -3.20
CA THR A 92 -0.74 -1.30 -4.28
C THR A 92 -2.08 -0.72 -4.73
N SER A 93 -2.03 0.48 -5.31
CA SER A 93 -3.21 1.14 -5.88
C SER A 93 -2.86 1.87 -7.18
N VAL A 94 -1.89 1.36 -7.91
CA VAL A 94 -1.46 1.92 -9.18
C VAL A 94 -1.89 1.01 -10.34
N ARG A 95 -1.92 1.57 -11.54
CA ARG A 95 -2.29 0.81 -12.73
C ARG A 95 -1.28 -0.29 -13.03
N PRO A 96 -1.69 -1.39 -13.69
CA PRO A 96 -0.77 -2.48 -14.03
C PRO A 96 0.49 -2.02 -14.78
N SER A 97 0.36 -1.06 -15.69
CA SER A 97 1.49 -0.50 -16.41
C SER A 97 2.49 0.19 -15.47
N ALA A 98 2.01 0.85 -14.42
CA ALA A 98 2.88 1.45 -13.41
C ALA A 98 3.54 0.38 -12.54
N LEU A 99 2.85 -0.71 -12.19
CA LEU A 99 3.43 -1.83 -11.48
C LEU A 99 4.62 -2.42 -12.24
N GLU A 100 4.49 -2.60 -13.55
CA GLU A 100 5.59 -3.08 -14.38
C GLU A 100 6.79 -2.14 -14.35
N ARG A 101 6.55 -0.83 -14.47
CA ARG A 101 7.63 0.17 -14.41
C ARG A 101 8.31 0.19 -13.05
N MET A 102 7.59 -0.11 -11.98
CA MET A 102 8.13 -0.15 -10.63
C MET A 102 8.81 -1.48 -10.29
N GLY A 103 8.72 -2.47 -11.15
CA GLY A 103 9.26 -3.81 -10.89
C GLY A 103 8.39 -4.63 -9.94
N LEU A 104 7.13 -4.28 -9.78
CA LEU A 104 6.19 -4.93 -8.86
C LEU A 104 5.22 -5.88 -9.53
N ALA A 105 5.30 -6.05 -10.86
CA ALA A 105 4.44 -6.98 -11.56
C ALA A 105 4.78 -8.43 -11.17
N GLY A 106 3.77 -9.29 -11.09
CA GLY A 106 3.97 -10.71 -10.83
C GLY A 106 4.36 -11.09 -9.41
N LEU A 107 4.15 -10.21 -8.43
CA LEU A 107 4.45 -10.52 -7.02
C LEU A 107 3.74 -11.78 -6.53
N HIS A 108 2.49 -11.95 -6.93
CA HIS A 108 1.66 -13.09 -6.54
C HIS A 108 2.13 -14.42 -7.15
N GLU A 109 2.96 -14.37 -8.18
CA GLU A 109 3.50 -15.56 -8.85
C GLU A 109 4.80 -16.05 -8.23
N ARG A 110 5.40 -15.28 -7.32
CA ARG A 110 6.66 -15.67 -6.68
C ARG A 110 6.43 -16.84 -5.72
N PRO A 111 7.25 -17.89 -5.78
CA PRO A 111 7.21 -18.95 -4.76
C PRO A 111 7.49 -18.33 -3.38
N ASN A 112 6.63 -18.62 -2.40
CA ASN A 112 6.73 -18.05 -1.05
C ASN A 112 6.72 -16.51 -1.03
N GLY A 113 6.19 -15.89 -2.08
CA GLY A 113 6.07 -14.43 -2.17
C GLY A 113 4.94 -13.89 -1.31
N PRO A 114 4.85 -12.55 -1.18
CA PRO A 114 3.81 -11.92 -0.39
C PRO A 114 2.42 -12.07 -1.02
N VAL A 115 1.40 -11.97 -0.20
CA VAL A 115 0.04 -11.74 -0.68
C VAL A 115 -0.01 -10.34 -1.28
N HIS A 116 -0.46 -10.23 -2.50
CA HIS A 116 -0.57 -8.93 -3.19
C HIS A 116 -2.03 -8.47 -3.19
N ILE A 117 -2.29 -7.37 -2.51
CA ILE A 117 -3.59 -6.70 -2.51
C ILE A 117 -3.48 -5.52 -3.47
N ASP A 118 -4.10 -5.65 -4.63
CA ASP A 118 -4.07 -4.60 -5.66
C ASP A 118 -5.43 -3.93 -5.72
N ILE A 119 -5.48 -2.66 -5.34
CA ILE A 119 -6.71 -1.87 -5.31
C ILE A 119 -6.85 -1.15 -6.64
N VAL A 120 -7.88 -1.52 -7.37
CA VAL A 120 -8.15 -0.98 -8.71
C VAL A 120 -9.56 -0.38 -8.77
N GLY A 121 -9.77 0.55 -9.68
CA GLY A 121 -11.09 1.15 -9.87
C GLY A 121 -12.08 0.22 -10.56
N ASP A 122 -11.57 -0.70 -11.38
CA ASP A 122 -12.38 -1.65 -12.14
C ASP A 122 -11.56 -2.93 -12.32
N THR A 123 -12.10 -4.04 -11.87
CA THR A 123 -11.40 -5.34 -11.97
C THR A 123 -11.35 -5.88 -13.39
N GLU A 124 -12.28 -5.49 -14.24
CA GLU A 124 -12.29 -5.89 -15.66
C GLU A 124 -11.43 -4.96 -16.52
N ALA A 125 -11.25 -3.70 -16.08
CA ALA A 125 -10.42 -2.71 -16.77
C ALA A 125 -9.50 -2.00 -15.75
N PRO A 126 -8.49 -2.70 -15.21
CA PRO A 126 -7.67 -2.17 -14.11
C PRO A 126 -6.81 -0.95 -14.46
N GLU A 127 -6.64 -0.66 -15.76
CA GLU A 127 -5.99 0.59 -16.19
C GLU A 127 -6.88 1.81 -16.02
N THR A 128 -8.17 1.63 -15.74
CA THR A 128 -9.11 2.74 -15.54
C THR A 128 -8.81 3.44 -14.21
N PRO A 129 -8.72 4.79 -14.20
CA PRO A 129 -8.53 5.52 -12.95
C PRO A 129 -9.70 5.29 -11.98
N GLY A 130 -9.41 4.79 -10.78
CA GLY A 130 -10.43 4.49 -9.78
C GLY A 130 -10.68 5.61 -8.78
N HIS A 131 -9.79 6.61 -8.73
CA HIS A 131 -9.87 7.70 -7.78
C HIS A 131 -10.24 9.03 -8.45
N ASP A 132 -11.24 8.98 -9.33
CA ASP A 132 -11.82 10.14 -9.99
C ASP A 132 -13.18 10.42 -9.33
N PRO A 133 -13.44 11.65 -8.83
CA PRO A 133 -14.74 12.00 -8.27
C PRO A 133 -15.92 11.68 -9.19
N VAL A 134 -15.72 11.74 -10.50
CA VAL A 134 -16.76 11.41 -11.49
C VAL A 134 -17.14 9.92 -11.43
N SER A 135 -16.22 9.04 -11.07
CA SER A 135 -16.50 7.61 -10.99
C SER A 135 -17.51 7.25 -9.91
N TYR A 136 -17.69 8.12 -8.92
CA TYR A 136 -18.66 7.90 -7.84
C TYR A 136 -20.08 8.36 -8.19
N THR A 137 -20.26 9.05 -9.29
CA THR A 137 -21.56 9.57 -9.70
C THR A 137 -22.25 8.73 -10.78
N HIS A 138 -21.63 7.65 -11.19
CA HIS A 138 -22.14 6.77 -12.26
C HIS A 138 -22.60 5.42 -11.77
#